data_048e429d71266ee6e44ec20c7e8b321a
#
_entry.id   048e429d71266ee6e44ec20c7e8b321a
#
_cell.length_a   1.000
_cell.length_b   1.000
_cell.length_c   1.000
_cell.angle_alpha   90.00
_cell.angle_beta   90.00
_cell.angle_gamma   90.00
#
_symmetry.space_group_name_H-M   'P 1'
#
loop_
_entity.id
_entity.type
_entity.pdbx_description
1 polymer ?
#
loop_
_entity_poly.entity_id
_entity_poly.type
_entity_poly.pdbx_seq_one_letter_code
_entity_poly.pdbx_strand_id
1 'polypeptide(L)'
;MKSQFLQYEQQITPLDFWGQFIYNKNIGENAKQRGKETKTMELSTLGLQNRAEWEAKGYKLPKFDRDAVTKATKENPRWIHFGAGNIFRAFQANVMQNILDRGEMETGLIVAEGFDYEIIEKMNRPHDDYTVLVTLKADGTIEKTIVGAVVESCILDSENDAEYSRLKEIFCKESLQMVSFTITEKGYSLVNGKGEMLPPVVADFAAGPAKPASYIGKVASLLYTRFQNGQLPIGMVSMDNCSHNGQIICSNQRIC
;
A
#
# COMPACT_ATOMS: atom_id res chain seq x y z
N MET A 1 -32.43 -21.84 -3.21
CA MET A 1 -31.23 -21.07 -3.57
C MET A 1 -30.24 -20.82 -2.38
N LYS A 2 -30.39 -21.50 -1.24
CA LYS A 2 -29.48 -21.41 -0.08
C LYS A 2 -28.63 -22.66 0.16
N SER A 3 -28.78 -23.75 -0.63
CA SER A 3 -28.10 -25.01 -0.39
C SER A 3 -26.88 -25.28 -1.28
N GLN A 4 -26.59 -24.45 -2.27
CA GLN A 4 -25.40 -24.60 -3.12
C GLN A 4 -24.20 -23.76 -2.67
N PHE A 5 -24.39 -22.79 -1.77
CA PHE A 5 -23.28 -21.98 -1.25
C PHE A 5 -22.43 -22.70 -0.18
N LEU A 6 -22.99 -23.70 0.50
CA LEU A 6 -22.32 -24.43 1.57
C LEU A 6 -21.40 -25.57 1.10
N GLN A 7 -21.41 -25.92 -0.17
CA GLN A 7 -20.59 -27.02 -0.71
C GLN A 7 -19.22 -26.55 -1.24
N TYR A 8 -19.00 -25.24 -1.40
CA TYR A 8 -17.72 -24.69 -1.86
C TYR A 8 -16.81 -24.20 -0.74
N GLU A 9 -17.31 -24.03 0.48
CA GLU A 9 -16.50 -23.58 1.63
C GLU A 9 -15.59 -24.68 2.25
N GLN A 10 -15.75 -25.95 1.85
CA GLN A 10 -14.96 -27.06 2.45
C GLN A 10 -13.73 -27.47 1.64
N GLN A 11 -13.39 -26.83 0.52
CA GLN A 11 -12.27 -27.26 -0.34
C GLN A 11 -11.12 -26.27 -0.49
N ILE A 12 -11.15 -25.11 0.12
CA ILE A 12 -10.01 -24.18 0.09
C ILE A 12 -9.71 -23.75 1.52
N THR A 13 -8.76 -24.41 2.16
CA THR A 13 -8.24 -23.92 3.43
C THR A 13 -7.38 -22.68 3.16
N PRO A 14 -7.29 -21.71 4.08
CA PRO A 14 -6.42 -20.54 3.95
C PRO A 14 -4.95 -20.89 3.66
N LEU A 15 -4.50 -22.08 4.06
CA LEU A 15 -3.17 -22.60 3.81
C LEU A 15 -2.93 -22.98 2.34
N ASP A 16 -3.94 -23.44 1.60
CA ASP A 16 -3.78 -23.82 0.20
C ASP A 16 -3.69 -22.60 -0.72
N PHE A 17 -4.35 -21.51 -0.36
CA PHE A 17 -4.26 -20.24 -1.08
C PHE A 17 -2.87 -19.59 -0.92
N TRP A 18 -2.27 -19.67 0.26
CA TRP A 18 -0.90 -19.21 0.54
C TRP A 18 0.16 -20.20 0.04
N GLY A 19 -0.12 -21.50 0.00
CA GLY A 19 0.81 -22.54 -0.43
C GLY A 19 1.21 -22.43 -1.90
N GLN A 20 0.37 -21.91 -2.78
CA GLN A 20 0.72 -21.68 -4.19
C GLN A 20 1.58 -20.41 -4.38
N PHE A 21 1.60 -19.48 -3.45
CA PHE A 21 2.48 -18.30 -3.47
C PHE A 21 3.88 -18.58 -2.89
N ILE A 22 4.06 -19.63 -2.07
CA ILE A 22 5.33 -19.95 -1.40
C ILE A 22 6.18 -20.97 -2.18
N TYR A 23 5.67 -21.60 -3.23
CA TYR A 23 6.34 -22.72 -3.91
C TYR A 23 7.51 -22.32 -4.83
N ASN A 24 7.98 -21.09 -4.81
CA ASN A 24 9.14 -20.69 -5.63
C ASN A 24 10.45 -20.48 -4.84
N LYS A 25 10.54 -20.96 -3.58
CA LYS A 25 11.75 -20.75 -2.75
C LYS A 25 12.83 -21.83 -2.84
N ASN A 26 12.60 -22.94 -3.56
CA ASN A 26 13.54 -24.08 -3.59
C ASN A 26 14.05 -24.49 -4.98
N ILE A 27 14.06 -23.61 -5.98
CA ILE A 27 14.64 -23.94 -7.32
C ILE A 27 16.03 -23.29 -7.51
N GLY A 28 16.62 -22.71 -6.47
CA GLY A 28 17.88 -21.95 -6.55
C GLY A 28 19.19 -22.77 -6.58
N GLU A 29 19.21 -24.06 -6.31
CA GLU A 29 20.48 -24.79 -6.11
C GLU A 29 20.85 -25.86 -7.15
N ASN A 30 20.04 -26.15 -8.17
CA ASN A 30 20.37 -27.18 -9.16
C ASN A 30 20.39 -26.71 -10.63
N ALA A 31 20.54 -25.45 -10.92
CA ALA A 31 20.55 -24.90 -12.29
C ALA A 31 21.97 -24.52 -12.78
N LYS A 32 22.99 -25.35 -12.49
CA LYS A 32 24.34 -25.16 -13.05
C LYS A 32 24.67 -26.09 -14.21
N GLN A 33 23.68 -26.55 -14.96
CA GLN A 33 23.92 -27.20 -16.28
C GLN A 33 22.61 -27.29 -17.07
N ARG A 34 22.34 -26.29 -17.92
CA ARG A 34 21.69 -26.44 -19.26
C ARG A 34 21.48 -25.05 -19.86
N GLY A 35 22.22 -24.75 -20.89
CA GLY A 35 22.03 -23.53 -21.67
C GLY A 35 20.69 -23.56 -22.41
N LYS A 36 19.79 -22.76 -21.92
CA LYS A 36 18.68 -21.98 -22.46
C LYS A 36 17.99 -21.41 -21.23
N GLU A 37 18.31 -20.17 -20.84
CA GLU A 37 17.54 -19.43 -19.86
C GLU A 37 16.11 -19.33 -20.38
N THR A 38 15.21 -20.17 -19.86
CA THR A 38 13.79 -19.87 -19.89
C THR A 38 13.62 -18.67 -18.97
N LYS A 39 13.55 -17.47 -19.55
CA LYS A 39 13.23 -16.23 -18.83
C LYS A 39 11.91 -16.45 -18.15
N THR A 40 11.93 -16.76 -16.86
CA THR A 40 10.72 -16.87 -16.04
C THR A 40 10.06 -15.50 -16.02
N MET A 41 8.74 -15.44 -16.23
CA MET A 41 7.98 -14.22 -16.07
C MET A 41 8.15 -13.73 -14.64
N GLU A 42 8.68 -12.55 -14.48
CA GLU A 42 8.88 -11.89 -13.19
C GLU A 42 8.01 -10.64 -13.11
N LEU A 43 7.32 -10.44 -12.00
CA LEU A 43 6.56 -9.23 -11.75
C LEU A 43 7.52 -8.13 -11.32
N SER A 44 8.09 -7.45 -12.29
CA SER A 44 9.04 -6.35 -12.12
C SER A 44 9.01 -5.44 -13.34
N THR A 45 9.56 -4.26 -13.24
CA THR A 45 9.71 -3.31 -14.36
C THR A 45 10.40 -3.97 -15.55
N LEU A 46 11.46 -4.74 -15.28
CA LEU A 46 12.20 -5.46 -16.31
C LEU A 46 11.37 -6.60 -16.94
N GLY A 47 10.70 -7.40 -16.10
CA GLY A 47 9.89 -8.52 -16.57
C GLY A 47 8.67 -8.09 -17.36
N LEU A 48 8.10 -6.92 -17.06
CA LEU A 48 6.95 -6.34 -17.77
C LEU A 48 7.32 -5.71 -19.12
N GLN A 49 8.60 -5.57 -19.47
CA GLN A 49 9.00 -5.13 -20.81
C GLN A 49 8.56 -6.12 -21.90
N ASN A 50 8.46 -7.41 -21.58
CA ASN A 50 7.90 -8.41 -22.50
C ASN A 50 6.36 -8.43 -22.44
N ARG A 51 5.73 -7.30 -22.77
CA ARG A 51 4.27 -7.11 -22.69
C ARG A 51 3.49 -8.22 -23.39
N ALA A 52 3.93 -8.63 -24.57
CA ALA A 52 3.25 -9.62 -25.39
C ALA A 52 3.10 -10.98 -24.68
N GLU A 53 4.06 -11.39 -23.87
CA GLU A 53 3.98 -12.63 -23.10
C GLU A 53 2.94 -12.53 -21.96
N TRP A 54 2.88 -11.39 -21.26
CA TRP A 54 1.89 -11.15 -20.23
C TRP A 54 0.47 -11.10 -20.79
N GLU A 55 0.28 -10.37 -21.90
CA GLU A 55 -1.00 -10.23 -22.58
C GLU A 55 -1.49 -11.58 -23.15
N ALA A 56 -0.59 -12.40 -23.72
CA ALA A 56 -0.92 -13.75 -24.19
C ALA A 56 -1.40 -14.68 -23.06
N LYS A 57 -0.98 -14.44 -21.82
CA LYS A 57 -1.46 -15.14 -20.62
C LYS A 57 -2.70 -14.50 -19.98
N GLY A 58 -3.28 -13.50 -20.64
CA GLY A 58 -4.52 -12.85 -20.24
C GLY A 58 -4.36 -11.79 -19.14
N TYR A 59 -3.16 -11.23 -18.94
CA TYR A 59 -2.98 -10.12 -18.04
C TYR A 59 -3.26 -8.78 -18.73
N LYS A 60 -4.01 -7.91 -18.06
CA LYS A 60 -4.14 -6.50 -18.43
C LYS A 60 -2.97 -5.73 -17.84
N LEU A 61 -2.26 -4.97 -18.67
CA LEU A 61 -1.09 -4.20 -18.25
C LEU A 61 -1.40 -2.70 -18.14
N PRO A 62 -0.66 -1.94 -17.33
CA PRO A 62 -0.73 -0.48 -17.31
C PRO A 62 -0.51 0.09 -18.70
N LYS A 63 -1.29 1.13 -19.07
CA LYS A 63 -1.19 1.81 -20.37
C LYS A 63 -0.38 3.09 -20.32
N PHE A 64 -0.20 3.66 -19.12
CA PHE A 64 0.59 4.87 -18.90
C PHE A 64 2.09 4.58 -18.88
N ASP A 65 2.90 5.62 -19.11
CA ASP A 65 4.36 5.57 -18.94
C ASP A 65 4.67 5.58 -17.43
N ARG A 66 4.99 4.40 -16.90
CA ARG A 66 5.24 4.23 -15.47
C ARG A 66 6.51 4.94 -15.00
N ASP A 67 7.53 5.01 -15.84
CA ASP A 67 8.80 5.68 -15.47
C ASP A 67 8.57 7.18 -15.34
N ALA A 68 7.84 7.79 -16.28
CA ALA A 68 7.44 9.19 -16.20
C ALA A 68 6.57 9.47 -14.97
N VAL A 69 5.57 8.62 -14.69
CA VAL A 69 4.69 8.74 -13.52
C VAL A 69 5.49 8.56 -12.22
N THR A 70 6.42 7.61 -12.16
CA THR A 70 7.28 7.40 -10.99
C THR A 70 8.13 8.62 -10.69
N LYS A 71 8.77 9.18 -11.72
CA LYS A 71 9.56 10.39 -11.61
C LYS A 71 8.72 11.58 -11.12
N ALA A 72 7.60 11.84 -11.78
CA ALA A 72 6.70 12.93 -11.42
C ALA A 72 6.18 12.79 -9.98
N THR A 73 5.86 11.57 -9.54
CA THR A 73 5.38 11.31 -8.18
C THR A 73 6.46 11.57 -7.13
N LYS A 74 7.69 11.12 -7.36
CA LYS A 74 8.81 11.32 -6.42
C LYS A 74 9.18 12.80 -6.30
N GLU A 75 9.11 13.55 -7.38
CA GLU A 75 9.38 14.99 -7.40
C GLU A 75 8.23 15.80 -6.76
N ASN A 76 7.00 15.47 -7.14
CA ASN A 76 5.79 16.20 -6.77
C ASN A 76 4.67 15.25 -6.31
N PRO A 77 4.81 14.57 -5.15
CA PRO A 77 3.80 13.67 -4.63
C PRO A 77 2.49 14.41 -4.38
N ARG A 78 1.36 13.83 -4.79
CA ARG A 78 0.02 14.39 -4.55
C ARG A 78 -0.79 13.57 -3.56
N TRP A 79 -0.55 12.29 -3.49
CA TRP A 79 -1.32 11.38 -2.64
C TRP A 79 -0.41 10.32 -2.01
N ILE A 80 -0.42 10.27 -0.67
CA ILE A 80 0.13 9.18 0.12
C ILE A 80 -0.99 8.43 0.83
N HIS A 81 -0.94 7.11 0.81
CA HIS A 81 -1.89 6.23 1.49
C HIS A 81 -1.20 5.47 2.62
N PHE A 82 -1.83 5.40 3.78
CA PHE A 82 -1.38 4.62 4.92
C PHE A 82 -2.17 3.32 5.04
N GLY A 83 -1.45 2.19 5.00
CA GLY A 83 -1.98 0.82 4.99
C GLY A 83 -1.84 0.16 3.62
N ALA A 84 -0.85 -0.72 3.47
CA ALA A 84 -0.54 -1.41 2.21
C ALA A 84 -1.32 -2.73 2.01
N GLY A 85 -2.44 -2.90 2.73
CA GLY A 85 -3.23 -4.12 2.73
C GLY A 85 -3.97 -4.40 1.41
N ASN A 86 -4.67 -5.53 1.38
CA ASN A 86 -5.35 -6.01 0.17
C ASN A 86 -6.42 -5.04 -0.35
N ILE A 87 -7.16 -4.37 0.54
CA ILE A 87 -8.20 -3.41 0.14
C ILE A 87 -7.58 -2.25 -0.63
N PHE A 88 -6.51 -1.66 -0.11
CA PHE A 88 -5.78 -0.59 -0.80
C PHE A 88 -5.30 -1.05 -2.18
N ARG A 89 -4.62 -2.19 -2.26
CA ARG A 89 -4.05 -2.70 -3.51
C ARG A 89 -5.12 -3.03 -4.56
N ALA A 90 -6.25 -3.62 -4.13
CA ALA A 90 -7.31 -4.04 -5.03
C ALA A 90 -8.25 -2.90 -5.44
N PHE A 91 -8.45 -1.90 -4.59
CA PHE A 91 -9.43 -0.85 -4.82
C PHE A 91 -8.74 0.50 -5.13
N GLN A 92 -8.13 1.16 -4.16
CA GLN A 92 -7.60 2.52 -4.36
C GLN A 92 -6.50 2.57 -5.42
N ALA A 93 -5.55 1.62 -5.38
CA ALA A 93 -4.48 1.56 -6.37
C ALA A 93 -5.01 1.25 -7.78
N ASN A 94 -6.03 0.38 -7.89
CA ASN A 94 -6.67 0.08 -9.17
C ASN A 94 -7.50 1.26 -9.71
N VAL A 95 -8.16 2.02 -8.84
CA VAL A 95 -8.86 3.26 -9.26
C VAL A 95 -7.86 4.27 -9.80
N MET A 96 -6.73 4.50 -9.12
CA MET A 96 -5.67 5.37 -9.61
C MET A 96 -5.08 4.86 -10.94
N GLN A 97 -4.86 3.56 -11.08
CA GLN A 97 -4.45 2.95 -12.35
C GLN A 97 -5.38 3.34 -13.49
N ASN A 98 -6.69 3.24 -13.29
CA ASN A 98 -7.66 3.60 -14.33
C ASN A 98 -7.63 5.09 -14.68
N ILE A 99 -7.33 5.97 -13.72
CA ILE A 99 -7.18 7.42 -13.95
C ILE A 99 -5.91 7.69 -14.76
N LEU A 100 -4.79 7.06 -14.39
CA LEU A 100 -3.52 7.15 -15.12
C LEU A 100 -3.64 6.60 -16.54
N ASP A 101 -4.33 5.46 -16.73
CA ASP A 101 -4.54 4.83 -18.04
C ASP A 101 -5.37 5.71 -19.01
N ARG A 102 -6.17 6.65 -18.47
CA ARG A 102 -6.93 7.66 -19.23
C ARG A 102 -6.16 8.97 -19.45
N GLY A 103 -4.97 9.09 -18.87
CA GLY A 103 -4.18 10.32 -18.94
C GLY A 103 -4.75 11.49 -18.14
N GLU A 104 -5.61 11.21 -17.14
CA GLU A 104 -6.25 12.23 -16.30
C GLU A 104 -5.41 12.61 -15.07
N MET A 105 -4.29 11.93 -14.85
CA MET A 105 -3.33 12.18 -13.78
C MET A 105 -1.91 11.90 -14.27
N GLU A 106 -0.94 12.66 -13.75
CA GLU A 106 0.47 12.51 -14.08
C GLU A 106 1.29 11.87 -12.95
N THR A 107 0.71 11.79 -11.74
CA THR A 107 1.36 11.22 -10.55
C THR A 107 0.61 9.98 -10.08
N GLY A 108 1.35 8.97 -9.64
CA GLY A 108 0.80 7.76 -9.01
C GLY A 108 0.64 7.93 -7.50
N LEU A 109 0.67 6.79 -6.81
CA LEU A 109 0.50 6.70 -5.36
C LEU A 109 1.83 6.39 -4.67
N ILE A 110 1.99 6.99 -3.48
CA ILE A 110 2.94 6.52 -2.47
C ILE A 110 2.14 5.76 -1.41
N VAL A 111 2.64 4.62 -0.94
CA VAL A 111 2.03 3.86 0.15
C VAL A 111 2.99 3.77 1.33
N ALA A 112 2.46 3.87 2.54
CA ALA A 112 3.21 3.68 3.78
C ALA A 112 2.54 2.59 4.64
N GLU A 113 3.32 1.64 5.17
CA GLU A 113 2.83 0.58 6.05
C GLU A 113 3.45 0.72 7.44
N GLY A 114 2.62 0.66 8.47
CA GLY A 114 3.03 0.92 9.85
C GLY A 114 2.80 -0.25 10.83
N PHE A 115 2.21 -1.36 10.39
CA PHE A 115 1.97 -2.55 11.20
C PHE A 115 2.72 -3.77 10.67
N ASP A 116 2.51 -4.10 9.41
CA ASP A 116 3.09 -5.28 8.76
C ASP A 116 4.15 -4.84 7.74
N TYR A 117 5.35 -4.57 8.22
CA TYR A 117 6.47 -4.14 7.39
C TYR A 117 6.85 -5.16 6.32
N GLU A 118 6.55 -6.46 6.56
CA GLU A 118 6.83 -7.52 5.59
C GLU A 118 6.06 -7.33 4.27
N ILE A 119 4.91 -6.66 4.29
CA ILE A 119 4.20 -6.31 3.06
C ILE A 119 5.10 -5.45 2.15
N ILE A 120 5.78 -4.46 2.71
CA ILE A 120 6.70 -3.61 1.94
C ILE A 120 7.93 -4.39 1.50
N GLU A 121 8.56 -5.11 2.43
CA GLU A 121 9.84 -5.78 2.18
C GLU A 121 9.73 -7.00 1.27
N LYS A 122 8.63 -7.77 1.38
CA LYS A 122 8.46 -9.05 0.68
C LYS A 122 7.51 -8.99 -0.51
N MET A 123 6.58 -8.02 -0.54
CA MET A 123 5.55 -7.96 -1.59
C MET A 123 5.68 -6.71 -2.48
N ASN A 124 6.01 -5.55 -1.93
CA ASN A 124 6.10 -4.33 -2.72
C ASN A 124 7.47 -4.20 -3.39
N ARG A 125 8.53 -4.02 -2.61
CA ARG A 125 9.88 -3.72 -3.12
C ARG A 125 10.47 -4.78 -4.05
N PRO A 126 10.34 -6.10 -3.78
CA PRO A 126 10.85 -7.12 -4.68
C PRO A 126 10.16 -7.17 -6.04
N HIS A 127 8.99 -6.53 -6.14
CA HIS A 127 8.18 -6.47 -7.36
C HIS A 127 8.05 -5.05 -7.91
N ASP A 128 8.98 -4.14 -7.58
CA ASP A 128 8.95 -2.73 -8.02
C ASP A 128 7.58 -2.07 -7.77
N ASP A 129 6.94 -2.38 -6.63
CA ASP A 129 5.60 -1.93 -6.21
C ASP A 129 4.43 -2.36 -7.14
N TYR A 130 4.66 -3.26 -8.09
CA TYR A 130 3.58 -3.84 -8.88
C TYR A 130 2.78 -4.86 -8.06
N THR A 131 1.48 -4.94 -8.36
CA THR A 131 0.57 -5.92 -7.75
C THR A 131 -0.27 -6.61 -8.83
N VAL A 132 -0.56 -7.89 -8.65
CA VAL A 132 -1.53 -8.61 -9.48
C VAL A 132 -2.90 -8.54 -8.81
N LEU A 133 -3.85 -7.90 -9.46
CA LEU A 133 -5.26 -7.93 -9.07
C LEU A 133 -5.98 -9.03 -9.85
N VAL A 134 -6.58 -9.97 -9.11
CA VAL A 134 -7.42 -11.02 -9.67
C VAL A 134 -8.87 -10.71 -9.33
N THR A 135 -9.70 -10.53 -10.36
CA THR A 135 -11.13 -10.28 -10.21
C THR A 135 -11.93 -11.48 -10.67
N LEU A 136 -12.69 -12.07 -9.75
CA LEU A 136 -13.63 -13.15 -10.04
C LEU A 136 -14.99 -12.56 -10.36
N LYS A 137 -15.49 -12.76 -11.56
CA LYS A 137 -16.80 -12.25 -11.99
C LYS A 137 -17.91 -13.28 -11.74
N ALA A 138 -19.15 -12.80 -11.67
CA ALA A 138 -20.33 -13.63 -11.44
C ALA A 138 -20.57 -14.67 -12.54
N ASP A 139 -20.10 -14.42 -13.75
CA ASP A 139 -20.17 -15.34 -14.89
C ASP A 139 -19.05 -16.42 -14.90
N GLY A 140 -18.20 -16.44 -13.87
CA GLY A 140 -17.05 -17.33 -13.75
C GLY A 140 -15.79 -16.84 -14.47
N THR A 141 -15.83 -15.70 -15.13
CA THR A 141 -14.65 -15.11 -15.78
C THR A 141 -13.64 -14.63 -14.75
N ILE A 142 -12.37 -14.91 -14.98
CA ILE A 142 -11.25 -14.46 -14.15
C ILE A 142 -10.49 -13.38 -14.92
N GLU A 143 -10.48 -12.17 -14.40
CA GLU A 143 -9.64 -11.08 -14.92
C GLU A 143 -8.38 -10.94 -14.08
N LYS A 144 -7.24 -10.78 -14.75
CA LYS A 144 -5.93 -10.54 -14.12
C LYS A 144 -5.41 -9.18 -14.59
N THR A 145 -5.19 -8.27 -13.66
CA THR A 145 -4.70 -6.92 -13.96
C THR A 145 -3.40 -6.67 -13.20
N ILE A 146 -2.37 -6.22 -13.90
CA ILE A 146 -1.16 -5.71 -13.28
C ILE A 146 -1.41 -4.26 -12.89
N VAL A 147 -1.41 -3.99 -11.59
CA VAL A 147 -1.57 -2.65 -11.04
C VAL A 147 -0.18 -2.07 -10.78
N GLY A 148 0.17 -0.99 -11.49
CA GLY A 148 1.44 -0.28 -11.40
C GLY A 148 1.30 1.17 -10.93
N ALA A 149 0.13 1.55 -10.39
CA ALA A 149 -0.13 2.91 -9.93
C ALA A 149 0.59 3.27 -8.63
N VAL A 150 0.98 2.28 -7.82
CA VAL A 150 1.88 2.48 -6.68
C VAL A 150 3.29 2.55 -7.22
N VAL A 151 4.00 3.63 -6.93
CA VAL A 151 5.34 3.89 -7.50
C VAL A 151 6.42 4.07 -6.44
N GLU A 152 6.02 4.13 -5.19
CA GLU A 152 6.93 4.17 -4.03
C GLU A 152 6.22 3.58 -2.81
N SER A 153 6.95 2.76 -2.05
CA SER A 153 6.48 2.20 -0.78
C SER A 153 7.46 2.53 0.34
N CYS A 154 6.91 2.94 1.48
CA CYS A 154 7.63 3.37 2.67
C CYS A 154 7.22 2.55 3.89
N ILE A 155 8.12 2.44 4.87
CA ILE A 155 7.81 1.88 6.19
C ILE A 155 7.57 3.05 7.16
N LEU A 156 6.40 3.05 7.82
CA LEU A 156 6.08 4.02 8.86
C LEU A 156 6.70 3.59 10.20
N ASP A 157 8.00 3.75 10.29
CA ASP A 157 8.76 3.45 11.50
C ASP A 157 9.63 4.65 11.91
N SER A 158 9.31 5.26 13.06
CA SER A 158 10.04 6.41 13.58
C SER A 158 11.44 6.08 14.10
N GLU A 159 11.73 4.79 14.35
CA GLU A 159 13.07 4.31 14.73
C GLU A 159 13.95 4.06 13.50
N ASN A 160 13.37 3.93 12.31
CA ASN A 160 14.12 3.84 11.06
C ASN A 160 14.31 5.25 10.48
N ASP A 161 15.44 5.86 10.76
CA ASP A 161 15.72 7.24 10.37
C ASP A 161 15.65 7.47 8.84
N ALA A 162 16.02 6.50 8.02
CA ALA A 162 15.96 6.63 6.55
C ALA A 162 14.52 6.66 6.04
N GLU A 163 13.69 5.72 6.48
CA GLU A 163 12.27 5.64 6.10
C GLU A 163 11.49 6.85 6.62
N TYR A 164 11.71 7.21 7.88
CA TYR A 164 10.98 8.30 8.49
C TYR A 164 11.39 9.67 7.94
N SER A 165 12.65 9.86 7.59
CA SER A 165 13.12 11.07 6.90
C SER A 165 12.49 11.20 5.52
N ARG A 166 12.35 10.10 4.77
CA ARG A 166 11.67 10.13 3.48
C ARG A 166 10.19 10.52 3.63
N LEU A 167 9.50 9.97 4.62
CA LEU A 167 8.12 10.37 4.92
C LEU A 167 8.01 11.85 5.28
N LYS A 168 8.92 12.38 6.12
CA LYS A 168 8.98 13.82 6.42
C LYS A 168 9.20 14.68 5.19
N GLU A 169 10.09 14.26 4.29
CA GLU A 169 10.32 14.94 3.01
C GLU A 169 9.04 15.00 2.18
N ILE A 170 8.31 13.88 2.05
CA ILE A 170 7.02 13.82 1.32
C ILE A 170 6.02 14.80 1.94
N PHE A 171 5.91 14.83 3.27
CA PHE A 171 4.98 15.72 3.97
C PHE A 171 5.36 17.22 3.84
N CYS A 172 6.62 17.53 3.60
CA CYS A 172 7.07 18.90 3.33
C CYS A 172 6.80 19.39 1.90
N LYS A 173 6.40 18.52 0.97
CA LYS A 173 6.09 18.92 -0.41
C LYS A 173 4.79 19.71 -0.48
N GLU A 174 4.82 20.87 -1.14
CA GLU A 174 3.65 21.70 -1.40
C GLU A 174 2.61 20.96 -2.25
N SER A 175 3.09 20.10 -3.17
CA SER A 175 2.27 19.31 -4.07
C SER A 175 1.40 18.25 -3.36
N LEU A 176 1.74 17.84 -2.13
CA LEU A 176 0.98 16.85 -1.39
C LEU A 176 -0.39 17.39 -0.98
N GLN A 177 -1.45 16.81 -1.53
CA GLN A 177 -2.83 17.27 -1.36
C GLN A 177 -3.65 16.37 -0.46
N MET A 178 -3.36 15.07 -0.46
CA MET A 178 -4.18 14.07 0.22
C MET A 178 -3.35 13.02 0.95
N VAL A 179 -3.78 12.74 2.17
CA VAL A 179 -3.36 11.60 2.98
C VAL A 179 -4.60 10.75 3.24
N SER A 180 -4.53 9.48 2.88
CA SER A 180 -5.66 8.56 3.10
C SER A 180 -5.24 7.32 3.90
N PHE A 181 -6.21 6.63 4.47
CA PHE A 181 -5.97 5.57 5.44
C PHE A 181 -6.87 4.36 5.20
N THR A 182 -6.28 3.16 5.28
CA THR A 182 -6.95 1.88 5.53
C THR A 182 -6.15 1.12 6.60
N ILE A 183 -6.25 1.58 7.85
CA ILE A 183 -5.43 1.12 8.98
C ILE A 183 -6.25 0.42 10.07
N THR A 184 -7.52 0.20 9.78
CA THR A 184 -8.50 -0.38 10.70
C THR A 184 -8.72 0.44 11.99
N GLU A 185 -9.72 0.07 12.78
CA GLU A 185 -10.01 0.76 14.04
C GLU A 185 -8.82 0.79 15.00
N LYS A 186 -7.95 -0.22 14.94
CA LYS A 186 -6.76 -0.30 15.81
C LYS A 186 -5.75 0.80 15.51
N GLY A 187 -5.61 1.19 14.24
CA GLY A 187 -4.68 2.24 13.84
C GLY A 187 -5.07 3.62 14.35
N TYR A 188 -6.36 3.86 14.55
CA TYR A 188 -6.87 5.13 15.08
C TYR A 188 -6.96 5.17 16.61
N SER A 189 -6.89 4.02 17.30
CA SER A 189 -7.17 3.96 18.72
C SER A 189 -6.11 4.65 19.56
N LEU A 190 -6.55 5.58 20.40
CA LEU A 190 -5.73 6.20 21.46
C LEU A 190 -5.93 5.54 22.82
N VAL A 191 -7.04 4.83 22.97
CA VAL A 191 -7.44 4.17 24.22
C VAL A 191 -7.78 2.70 23.98
N ASN A 192 -7.67 1.91 25.05
CA ASN A 192 -8.12 0.52 25.06
C ASN A 192 -9.66 0.41 25.26
N GLY A 193 -10.20 -0.80 25.27
CA GLY A 193 -11.63 -1.05 25.48
C GLY A 193 -12.17 -0.61 26.85
N LYS A 194 -11.30 -0.23 27.79
CA LYS A 194 -11.67 0.30 29.13
C LYS A 194 -11.61 1.83 29.17
N GLY A 195 -11.23 2.51 28.08
CA GLY A 195 -11.06 3.96 28.03
C GLY A 195 -9.72 4.44 28.58
N GLU A 196 -8.77 3.54 28.87
CA GLU A 196 -7.43 3.90 29.34
C GLU A 196 -6.53 4.19 28.14
N MET A 197 -5.69 5.22 28.21
CA MET A 197 -4.74 5.53 27.14
C MET A 197 -3.78 4.37 26.90
N LEU A 198 -3.52 4.07 25.62
CA LEU A 198 -2.56 3.04 25.23
C LEU A 198 -1.14 3.46 25.66
N PRO A 199 -0.32 2.54 26.19
CA PRO A 199 1.04 2.86 26.64
C PRO A 199 1.91 3.59 25.61
N PRO A 200 1.91 3.23 24.28
CA PRO A 200 2.63 4.00 23.30
C PRO A 200 2.16 5.46 23.17
N VAL A 201 0.85 5.69 23.28
CA VAL A 201 0.27 7.05 23.23
C VAL A 201 0.71 7.88 24.42
N VAL A 202 0.72 7.29 25.63
CA VAL A 202 1.23 7.96 26.83
C VAL A 202 2.71 8.33 26.68
N ALA A 203 3.50 7.41 26.10
CA ALA A 203 4.91 7.66 25.83
C ALA A 203 5.10 8.81 24.84
N ASP A 204 4.30 8.87 23.77
CA ASP A 204 4.37 9.92 22.75
C ASP A 204 4.06 11.31 23.35
N PHE A 205 3.05 11.43 24.24
CA PHE A 205 2.75 12.68 24.91
C PHE A 205 3.89 13.15 25.82
N ALA A 206 4.63 12.23 26.42
CA ALA A 206 5.76 12.56 27.28
C ALA A 206 7.02 12.91 26.48
N ALA A 207 7.27 12.21 25.36
CA ALA A 207 8.50 12.35 24.58
C ALA A 207 8.43 13.43 23.49
N GLY A 208 7.21 13.81 23.08
CA GLY A 208 6.98 14.75 22.00
C GLY A 208 7.19 14.15 20.58
N PRO A 209 7.23 14.99 19.54
CA PRO A 209 7.05 14.53 18.16
C PRO A 209 8.28 13.92 17.49
N ALA A 210 9.43 13.80 18.16
CA ALA A 210 10.69 13.42 17.51
C ALA A 210 10.68 11.95 17.03
N LYS A 211 10.32 11.02 17.92
CA LYS A 211 10.27 9.58 17.66
C LYS A 211 9.02 8.95 18.30
N PRO A 212 7.83 9.21 17.75
CA PRO A 212 6.60 8.67 18.32
C PRO A 212 6.49 7.16 18.08
N ALA A 213 5.97 6.45 19.06
CA ALA A 213 5.81 4.99 19.04
C ALA A 213 4.45 4.56 18.49
N SER A 214 3.37 5.31 18.82
CA SER A 214 2.02 4.96 18.35
C SER A 214 1.84 5.29 16.88
N TYR A 215 0.92 4.57 16.21
CA TYR A 215 0.62 4.80 14.80
C TYR A 215 0.18 6.24 14.55
N ILE A 216 -0.80 6.70 15.32
CA ILE A 216 -1.33 8.07 15.21
C ILE A 216 -0.28 9.11 15.62
N GLY A 217 0.56 8.82 16.61
CA GLY A 217 1.68 9.68 16.98
C GLY A 217 2.67 9.88 15.83
N LYS A 218 2.99 8.82 15.08
CA LYS A 218 3.82 8.89 13.88
C LYS A 218 3.19 9.78 12.81
N VAL A 219 1.89 9.62 12.53
CA VAL A 219 1.17 10.47 11.58
C VAL A 219 1.10 11.92 12.05
N ALA A 220 0.81 12.14 13.33
CA ALA A 220 0.77 13.49 13.91
C ALA A 220 2.13 14.21 13.81
N SER A 221 3.22 13.49 14.06
CA SER A 221 4.58 14.04 13.88
C SER A 221 4.86 14.46 12.43
N LEU A 222 4.41 13.67 11.44
CA LEU A 222 4.53 14.04 10.03
C LEU A 222 3.69 15.28 9.69
N LEU A 223 2.47 15.36 10.21
CA LEU A 223 1.62 16.56 10.06
C LEU A 223 2.22 17.79 10.75
N TYR A 224 2.82 17.62 11.93
CA TYR A 224 3.52 18.68 12.63
C TYR A 224 4.74 19.17 11.84
N THR A 225 5.50 18.25 11.24
CA THR A 225 6.60 18.61 10.33
C THR A 225 6.10 19.45 9.15
N ARG A 226 4.96 19.06 8.53
CA ARG A 226 4.32 19.84 7.46
C ARG A 226 3.86 21.22 7.93
N PHE A 227 3.25 21.29 9.13
CA PHE A 227 2.85 22.57 9.71
C PHE A 227 4.03 23.51 9.91
N GLN A 228 5.15 23.02 10.45
CA GLN A 228 6.37 23.79 10.61
C GLN A 228 6.98 24.23 9.28
N ASN A 229 6.77 23.47 8.20
CA ASN A 229 7.29 23.76 6.85
C ASN A 229 6.38 24.71 6.05
N GLY A 230 5.57 25.54 6.67
CA GLY A 230 4.77 26.56 5.98
C GLY A 230 3.26 26.42 6.11
N GLN A 231 2.76 25.62 7.07
CA GLN A 231 1.32 25.46 7.34
C GLN A 231 0.52 25.03 6.10
N LEU A 232 1.12 24.22 5.27
CA LEU A 232 0.56 23.79 3.98
C LEU A 232 -0.72 22.99 4.19
N PRO A 233 -1.83 23.31 3.50
CA PRO A 233 -3.09 22.58 3.63
C PRO A 233 -2.97 21.14 3.17
N ILE A 234 -3.78 20.23 3.73
CA ILE A 234 -3.82 18.82 3.38
C ILE A 234 -5.20 18.22 3.65
N GLY A 235 -5.69 17.36 2.77
CA GLY A 235 -6.89 16.58 2.97
C GLY A 235 -6.57 15.26 3.70
N MET A 236 -7.26 15.02 4.82
CA MET A 236 -7.16 13.76 5.57
C MET A 236 -8.41 12.92 5.30
N VAL A 237 -8.24 11.70 4.75
CA VAL A 237 -9.35 10.89 4.24
C VAL A 237 -9.28 9.48 4.82
N SER A 238 -10.20 9.13 5.72
CA SER A 238 -10.39 7.72 6.10
C SER A 238 -11.13 6.98 5.00
N MET A 239 -10.54 5.89 4.54
CA MET A 239 -11.12 4.97 3.56
C MET A 239 -11.41 3.60 4.20
N ASP A 240 -11.36 3.51 5.52
CA ASP A 240 -11.72 2.32 6.28
C ASP A 240 -13.24 2.12 6.32
N ASN A 241 -13.65 0.87 6.37
CA ASN A 241 -15.05 0.50 6.57
C ASN A 241 -15.39 0.48 8.07
N CYS A 242 -15.31 1.62 8.73
CA CYS A 242 -15.70 1.79 10.13
C CYS A 242 -16.74 2.90 10.28
N SER A 243 -17.61 2.77 11.31
CA SER A 243 -18.64 3.78 11.59
C SER A 243 -18.00 5.11 11.99
N HIS A 244 -18.52 6.21 11.43
CA HIS A 244 -18.09 7.57 11.76
C HIS A 244 -16.58 7.82 11.58
N ASN A 245 -15.96 7.16 10.61
CA ASN A 245 -14.51 7.20 10.36
C ASN A 245 -13.93 8.62 10.25
N GLY A 246 -14.63 9.54 9.61
CA GLY A 246 -14.22 10.95 9.52
C GLY A 246 -14.18 11.66 10.88
N GLN A 247 -15.12 11.33 11.80
CA GLN A 247 -15.11 11.87 13.17
C GLN A 247 -13.94 11.32 13.97
N ILE A 248 -13.58 10.05 13.79
CA ILE A 248 -12.45 9.42 14.48
C ILE A 248 -11.15 10.15 14.10
N ILE A 249 -10.89 10.39 12.82
CA ILE A 249 -9.72 11.16 12.39
C ILE A 249 -9.74 12.57 12.98
N CYS A 250 -10.87 13.28 12.86
CA CYS A 250 -11.00 14.65 13.35
C CYS A 250 -10.78 14.74 14.88
N SER A 251 -11.28 13.77 15.65
CA SER A 251 -11.11 13.74 17.10
C SER A 251 -9.65 13.52 17.49
N ASN A 252 -8.97 12.60 16.82
CA ASN A 252 -7.57 12.30 17.07
C ASN A 252 -6.63 13.48 16.73
N GLN A 253 -6.96 14.26 15.73
CA GLN A 253 -6.19 15.46 15.36
C GLN A 253 -6.35 16.62 16.33
N ARG A 254 -7.45 16.70 17.09
CA ARG A 254 -7.66 17.75 18.11
C ARG A 254 -6.92 17.48 19.41
N ILE A 255 -6.42 16.26 19.59
CA ILE A 255 -5.69 15.83 20.78
C ILE A 255 -4.18 15.99 20.56
N CYS A 256 -3.73 16.04 19.31
CA CYS A 256 -2.36 16.31 18.91
C CYS A 256 -2.17 17.79 18.56
#